data_b61f0172dea4719f9e383bfe589a8bf9
#
_entry.id   b61f0172dea4719f9e383bfe589a8bf9
#
_cell.length_a   1.000
_cell.length_b   1.000
_cell.length_c   1.000
_cell.angle_alpha   90.00
_cell.angle_beta   90.00
_cell.angle_gamma   90.00
#
_symmetry.space_group_name_H-M   'P 1'
#
loop_
_entity.id
_entity.type
_entity.pdbx_description
1 polymer ?
#
loop_
_entity_poly.entity_id
_entity_poly.type
_entity_poly.pdbx_seq_one_letter_code
_entity_poly.pdbx_strand_id
1 'polypeptide(L)'
;MIEFKNKALTIIVNIILGVWQITQWLPAFICLAIFHNCEIYRNKEAGITVLKVNKGYFNGSACFSLGPVIFVTPDCNEEIIKHETGHSWQSIIFGPLFHIVVSLPSICLFLYRRAKNKSREWYYKFWPEYDANRRGHVDVSKVL
;
A
#
# COMPACT_ATOMS: atom_id res chain seq x y z
N MET A 1 8.62 7.03 0.80
CA MET A 1 9.60 8.16 0.84
C MET A 1 10.51 8.07 -0.38
N ILE A 2 10.82 9.21 -0.99
CA ILE A 2 11.69 9.32 -2.17
C ILE A 2 13.09 9.77 -1.73
N GLU A 3 14.13 9.18 -2.30
CA GLU A 3 15.52 9.52 -1.99
C GLU A 3 16.21 10.16 -3.22
N PHE A 4 16.89 11.29 -2.99
CA PHE A 4 17.70 12.00 -3.97
C PHE A 4 19.16 12.00 -3.53
N LYS A 5 20.09 12.24 -4.46
CA LYS A 5 21.52 12.44 -4.13
C LYS A 5 21.74 13.61 -3.17
N ASN A 6 20.92 14.66 -3.28
CA ASN A 6 20.95 15.82 -2.37
C ASN A 6 20.08 15.53 -1.15
N LYS A 7 20.69 15.44 0.03
CA LYS A 7 19.99 15.17 1.30
C LYS A 7 18.96 16.25 1.67
N ALA A 8 19.26 17.53 1.42
CA ALA A 8 18.33 18.62 1.71
C ALA A 8 17.08 18.52 0.84
N LEU A 9 17.26 18.24 -0.45
CA LEU A 9 16.13 18.00 -1.38
C LEU A 9 15.30 16.80 -0.95
N THR A 10 15.95 15.72 -0.52
CA THR A 10 15.26 14.53 0.03
C THR A 10 14.37 14.89 1.21
N ILE A 11 14.87 15.67 2.16
CA ILE A 11 14.10 16.09 3.35
C ILE A 11 12.92 16.97 2.92
N ILE A 12 13.15 18.00 2.11
CA ILE A 12 12.10 18.93 1.68
C ILE A 12 10.97 18.18 0.94
N VAL A 13 11.33 17.35 -0.03
CA VAL A 13 10.34 16.59 -0.81
C VAL A 13 9.56 15.64 0.08
N ASN A 14 10.20 14.95 1.02
CA ASN A 14 9.47 14.04 1.91
C ASN A 14 8.58 14.76 2.93
N ILE A 15 8.92 15.98 3.35
CA ILE A 15 8.02 16.82 4.16
C ILE A 15 6.78 17.21 3.34
N ILE A 16 6.98 17.67 2.10
CA ILE A 16 5.87 18.02 1.20
C ILE A 16 4.96 16.81 0.95
N LEU A 17 5.54 15.66 0.66
CA LEU A 17 4.79 14.40 0.46
C LEU A 17 4.08 13.96 1.75
N GLY A 18 4.67 14.17 2.92
CA GLY A 18 4.04 13.89 4.21
C GLY A 18 2.78 14.73 4.42
N VAL A 19 2.86 16.03 4.12
CA VAL A 19 1.68 16.94 4.17
C VAL A 19 0.67 16.56 3.10
N TRP A 20 1.11 16.26 1.89
CA TRP A 20 0.26 15.83 0.77
C TRP A 20 -0.52 14.54 1.07
N GLN A 21 0.07 13.64 1.81
CA GLN A 21 -0.52 12.35 2.21
C GLN A 21 -1.17 12.39 3.61
N ILE A 22 -1.48 13.57 4.15
CA ILE A 22 -1.96 13.73 5.55
C ILE A 22 -3.20 12.89 5.85
N THR A 23 -4.09 12.74 4.88
CA THR A 23 -5.33 11.95 5.02
C THR A 23 -5.07 10.46 5.23
N GLN A 24 -3.94 9.92 4.73
CA GLN A 24 -3.54 8.52 4.93
C GLN A 24 -2.82 8.31 6.26
N TRP A 25 -2.14 9.35 6.78
CA TRP A 25 -1.42 9.24 8.04
C TRP A 25 -2.35 9.00 9.23
N LEU A 26 -3.51 9.66 9.28
CA LEU A 26 -4.45 9.49 10.39
C LEU A 26 -4.90 8.02 10.53
N PRO A 27 -5.48 7.36 9.51
CA PRO A 27 -5.81 5.93 9.61
C PRO A 27 -4.58 5.05 9.82
N ALA A 28 -3.41 5.39 9.27
CA ALA A 28 -2.18 4.64 9.52
C ALA A 28 -1.76 4.68 11.00
N PHE A 29 -1.83 5.83 11.66
CA PHE A 29 -1.55 5.94 13.10
C PHE A 29 -2.58 5.20 13.95
N ILE A 30 -3.86 5.24 13.58
CA ILE A 30 -4.89 4.45 14.27
C ILE A 30 -4.56 2.95 14.15
N CYS A 31 -4.20 2.48 12.96
CA CYS A 31 -3.80 1.09 12.76
C CYS A 31 -2.54 0.74 13.56
N LEU A 32 -1.52 1.62 13.60
CA LEU A 32 -0.31 1.41 14.39
C LEU A 32 -0.61 1.33 15.90
N ALA A 33 -1.55 2.13 16.40
CA ALA A 33 -1.98 2.07 17.80
C ALA A 33 -2.73 0.77 18.12
N ILE A 34 -3.56 0.27 17.19
CA ILE A 34 -4.26 -1.01 17.32
C ILE A 34 -3.27 -2.18 17.28
N PHE A 35 -2.28 -2.11 16.40
CA PHE A 35 -1.25 -3.15 16.21
C PHE A 35 0.02 -2.87 17.04
N HIS A 36 -0.13 -2.49 18.31
CA HIS A 36 0.94 -2.04 19.18
C HIS A 36 2.13 -3.02 19.38
N ASN A 37 1.94 -4.31 19.09
CA ASN A 37 3.00 -5.34 19.13
C ASN A 37 3.54 -5.67 17.72
N CYS A 38 3.76 -4.67 16.88
CA CYS A 38 4.23 -4.88 15.52
C CYS A 38 5.72 -4.50 15.38
N GLU A 39 6.41 -5.21 14.51
CA GLU A 39 7.74 -4.84 14.06
C GLU A 39 7.64 -3.86 12.89
N ILE A 40 8.40 -2.77 12.98
CA ILE A 40 8.42 -1.74 11.93
C ILE A 40 9.80 -1.72 11.30
N TYR A 41 9.87 -1.87 9.99
CA TYR A 41 11.11 -1.76 9.24
C TYR A 41 10.91 -1.07 7.89
N ARG A 42 11.99 -0.51 7.39
CA ARG A 42 11.99 0.12 6.07
C ARG A 42 12.18 -0.92 4.98
N ASN A 43 11.37 -0.82 3.94
CA ASN A 43 11.52 -1.61 2.74
C ASN A 43 11.65 -0.68 1.52
N LYS A 44 12.58 -1.01 0.62
CA LYS A 44 12.78 -0.27 -0.63
C LYS A 44 12.30 -1.14 -1.77
N GLU A 45 11.15 -0.79 -2.30
CA GLU A 45 10.59 -1.50 -3.44
C GLU A 45 10.03 -0.52 -4.47
N ALA A 46 10.04 -0.91 -5.72
CA ALA A 46 9.53 -0.10 -6.82
C ALA A 46 9.98 1.37 -6.79
N GLY A 47 11.22 1.64 -6.34
CA GLY A 47 11.83 2.96 -6.34
C GLY A 47 11.41 3.90 -5.21
N ILE A 48 10.60 3.44 -4.25
CA ILE A 48 10.25 4.20 -3.04
C ILE A 48 10.55 3.42 -1.77
N THR A 49 10.77 4.14 -0.66
CA THR A 49 10.89 3.52 0.66
C THR A 49 9.54 3.59 1.37
N VAL A 50 9.04 2.47 1.80
CA VAL A 50 7.81 2.32 2.58
C VAL A 50 8.12 1.80 3.98
N LEU A 51 7.25 2.08 4.94
CA LEU A 51 7.30 1.45 6.25
C LEU A 51 6.46 0.16 6.17
N LYS A 52 7.11 -0.95 6.42
CA LYS A 52 6.47 -2.25 6.50
C LYS A 52 6.20 -2.58 7.96
N VAL A 53 4.95 -2.84 8.27
CA VAL A 53 4.50 -3.14 9.63
C VAL A 53 4.03 -4.57 9.67
N ASN A 54 4.76 -5.40 10.40
CA ASN A 54 4.41 -6.80 10.58
C ASN A 54 3.33 -6.91 11.68
N LYS A 55 2.10 -7.22 11.29
CA LYS A 55 0.96 -7.35 12.21
C LYS A 55 0.73 -8.82 12.60
N GLY A 56 1.19 -9.20 13.79
CA GLY A 56 1.05 -10.57 14.31
C GLY A 56 -0.36 -11.03 14.68
N TYR A 57 -1.37 -10.13 14.63
CA TYR A 57 -2.71 -10.41 15.19
C TYR A 57 -3.81 -10.70 14.17
N PHE A 58 -3.57 -10.57 12.88
CA PHE A 58 -4.60 -10.92 11.89
C PHE A 58 -4.41 -12.34 11.38
N ASN A 59 -5.32 -13.22 11.76
CA ASN A 59 -5.49 -14.51 11.11
C ASN A 59 -5.95 -14.29 9.67
N GLY A 60 -5.05 -14.42 8.72
CA GLY A 60 -5.32 -14.28 7.29
C GLY A 60 -4.34 -13.35 6.58
N SER A 61 -4.07 -13.66 5.33
CA SER A 61 -3.14 -12.98 4.44
C SER A 61 -3.65 -11.62 3.93
N ALA A 62 -4.26 -10.81 4.79
CA ALA A 62 -4.72 -9.48 4.44
C ALA A 62 -3.57 -8.47 4.60
N CYS A 63 -2.88 -8.15 3.52
CA CYS A 63 -1.96 -7.03 3.45
C CYS A 63 -2.71 -5.82 2.90
N PHE A 64 -2.37 -4.63 3.36
CA PHE A 64 -2.93 -3.38 2.87
C PHE A 64 -1.97 -2.21 3.11
N SER A 65 -2.11 -1.16 2.32
CA SER A 65 -1.29 0.05 2.42
C SER A 65 -2.13 1.28 2.80
N LEU A 66 -1.52 2.15 3.60
CA LEU A 66 -2.03 3.46 3.94
C LEU A 66 -0.92 4.48 3.71
N GLY A 67 -0.91 5.11 2.55
CA GLY A 67 0.16 6.01 2.14
C GLY A 67 1.52 5.30 2.09
N PRO A 68 2.51 5.79 2.84
CA PRO A 68 3.85 5.19 2.87
C PRO A 68 3.98 4.00 3.85
N VAL A 69 2.90 3.55 4.47
CA VAL A 69 2.89 2.45 5.44
C VAL A 69 2.17 1.25 4.84
N ILE A 70 2.85 0.10 4.82
CA ILE A 70 2.29 -1.18 4.39
C ILE A 70 2.13 -2.08 5.62
N PHE A 71 0.92 -2.52 5.86
CA PHE A 71 0.61 -3.51 6.89
C PHE A 71 0.64 -4.89 6.29
N VAL A 72 1.48 -5.77 6.83
CA VAL A 72 1.68 -7.12 6.33
C VAL A 72 1.44 -8.16 7.42
N THR A 73 1.03 -9.35 7.04
CA THR A 73 1.08 -10.54 7.89
C THR A 73 2.42 -11.27 7.69
N PRO A 74 2.86 -12.12 8.63
CA PRO A 74 4.06 -12.93 8.46
C PRO A 74 4.07 -13.76 7.17
N ASP A 75 2.89 -14.23 6.76
CA ASP A 75 2.71 -15.08 5.56
C ASP A 75 2.48 -14.28 4.27
N CYS A 76 2.69 -12.96 4.30
CA CYS A 76 2.47 -12.11 3.13
C CYS A 76 3.51 -12.40 2.05
N ASN A 77 3.02 -12.80 0.87
CA ASN A 77 3.86 -13.04 -0.30
C ASN A 77 4.54 -11.74 -0.74
N GLU A 78 5.78 -11.83 -1.19
CA GLU A 78 6.57 -10.69 -1.68
C GLU A 78 5.86 -9.93 -2.83
N GLU A 79 5.20 -10.63 -3.73
CA GLU A 79 4.43 -10.01 -4.82
C GLU A 79 3.24 -9.20 -4.30
N ILE A 80 2.62 -9.61 -3.18
CA ILE A 80 1.58 -8.82 -2.51
C ILE A 80 2.18 -7.56 -1.90
N ILE A 81 3.39 -7.63 -1.33
CA ILE A 81 4.09 -6.46 -0.80
C ILE A 81 4.40 -5.47 -1.93
N LYS A 82 4.81 -5.96 -3.09
CA LYS A 82 5.00 -5.13 -4.29
C LYS A 82 3.69 -4.47 -4.73
N HIS A 83 2.58 -5.21 -4.73
CA HIS A 83 1.26 -4.67 -5.02
C HIS A 83 0.89 -3.52 -4.07
N GLU A 84 1.05 -3.71 -2.76
CA GLU A 84 0.79 -2.67 -1.76
C GLU A 84 1.73 -1.46 -1.92
N THR A 85 2.98 -1.70 -2.35
CA THR A 85 3.90 -0.61 -2.73
C THR A 85 3.38 0.16 -3.94
N GLY A 86 2.72 -0.50 -4.87
CA GLY A 86 2.02 0.15 -5.98
C GLY A 86 0.91 1.10 -5.51
N HIS A 87 0.13 0.72 -4.50
CA HIS A 87 -0.84 1.60 -3.85
C HIS A 87 -0.16 2.77 -3.12
N SER A 88 1.01 2.56 -2.53
CA SER A 88 1.81 3.65 -1.96
C SER A 88 2.24 4.67 -3.03
N TRP A 89 2.55 4.23 -4.25
CA TRP A 89 2.75 5.12 -5.40
C TRP A 89 1.49 5.90 -5.77
N GLN A 90 0.35 5.24 -5.81
CA GLN A 90 -0.93 5.90 -6.07
C GLN A 90 -1.23 6.96 -4.99
N SER A 91 -0.88 6.70 -3.73
CA SER A 91 -1.06 7.67 -2.65
C SER A 91 -0.22 8.94 -2.84
N ILE A 92 1.00 8.82 -3.40
CA ILE A 92 1.84 9.95 -3.79
C ILE A 92 1.17 10.78 -4.90
N ILE A 93 0.55 10.11 -5.87
CA ILE A 93 -0.08 10.78 -7.01
C ILE A 93 -1.39 11.47 -6.62
N PHE A 94 -2.25 10.77 -5.91
CA PHE A 94 -3.60 11.26 -5.60
C PHE A 94 -3.70 12.04 -4.28
N GLY A 95 -2.68 11.94 -3.41
CA GLY A 95 -2.62 12.68 -2.15
C GLY A 95 -3.91 12.61 -1.35
N PRO A 96 -4.54 13.76 -0.99
CA PRO A 96 -5.76 13.77 -0.18
C PRO A 96 -6.94 13.03 -0.82
N LEU A 97 -6.96 12.89 -2.15
CA LEU A 97 -8.03 12.20 -2.88
C LEU A 97 -7.85 10.67 -2.92
N PHE A 98 -6.73 10.14 -2.42
CA PHE A 98 -6.40 8.72 -2.49
C PHE A 98 -7.54 7.81 -1.98
N HIS A 99 -8.16 8.17 -0.87
CA HIS A 99 -9.23 7.34 -0.30
C HIS A 99 -10.48 7.27 -1.19
N ILE A 100 -10.82 8.37 -1.87
CA ILE A 100 -11.99 8.42 -2.75
C ILE A 100 -11.67 7.75 -4.10
N VAL A 101 -10.49 8.03 -4.64
CA VAL A 101 -10.12 7.63 -6.00
C VAL A 101 -9.55 6.21 -6.04
N VAL A 102 -8.86 5.77 -5.01
CA VAL A 102 -8.19 4.46 -4.97
C VAL A 102 -8.81 3.53 -3.94
N SER A 103 -8.81 3.90 -2.64
CA SER A 103 -9.19 2.98 -1.56
C SER A 103 -10.64 2.54 -1.68
N LEU A 104 -11.58 3.46 -1.91
CA LEU A 104 -13.00 3.13 -2.01
C LEU A 104 -13.30 2.22 -3.21
N PRO A 105 -12.86 2.51 -4.45
CA PRO A 105 -13.01 1.57 -5.57
C PRO A 105 -12.36 0.22 -5.33
N SER A 106 -11.15 0.16 -4.75
CA SER A 106 -10.46 -1.08 -4.42
C SER A 106 -11.28 -1.94 -3.46
N ILE A 107 -11.78 -1.35 -2.36
CA ILE A 107 -12.63 -2.04 -1.39
C ILE A 107 -13.93 -2.52 -2.04
N CYS A 108 -14.59 -1.69 -2.84
CA CYS A 108 -15.81 -2.08 -3.56
C CYS A 108 -15.56 -3.26 -4.50
N LEU A 109 -14.49 -3.23 -5.27
CA LEU A 109 -14.08 -4.33 -6.15
C LEU A 109 -13.78 -5.61 -5.35
N PHE A 110 -13.06 -5.49 -4.24
CA PHE A 110 -12.74 -6.61 -3.37
C PHE A 110 -14.00 -7.26 -2.79
N LEU A 111 -14.94 -6.47 -2.26
CA LEU A 111 -16.20 -6.96 -1.71
C LEU A 111 -17.07 -7.59 -2.79
N TYR A 112 -17.18 -6.94 -3.95
CA TYR A 112 -17.91 -7.48 -5.09
C TYR A 112 -17.32 -8.82 -5.57
N ARG A 113 -15.99 -8.89 -5.68
CA ARG A 113 -15.28 -10.13 -6.02
C ARG A 113 -15.66 -11.25 -5.06
N ARG A 114 -15.63 -11.00 -3.76
CA ARG A 114 -15.98 -11.99 -2.72
C ARG A 114 -17.44 -12.40 -2.81
N ALA A 115 -18.35 -11.45 -2.91
CA ALA A 115 -19.80 -11.72 -3.00
C ALA A 115 -20.19 -12.51 -4.26
N LYS A 116 -19.46 -12.34 -5.36
CA LYS A 116 -19.74 -13.00 -6.65
C LYS A 116 -18.77 -14.16 -6.97
N ASN A 117 -17.94 -14.57 -6.02
CA ASN A 117 -16.94 -15.63 -6.20
C ASN A 117 -16.06 -15.45 -7.45
N LYS A 118 -15.68 -14.20 -7.76
CA LYS A 118 -14.81 -13.92 -8.91
C LYS A 118 -13.35 -14.25 -8.57
N SER A 119 -12.56 -14.61 -9.56
CA SER A 119 -11.13 -14.90 -9.40
C SER A 119 -10.30 -13.66 -9.02
N ARG A 120 -9.08 -13.87 -8.54
CA ARG A 120 -8.10 -12.77 -8.35
C ARG A 120 -7.71 -12.14 -9.68
N GLU A 121 -7.57 -12.93 -10.74
CA GLU A 121 -7.30 -12.44 -12.08
C GLU A 121 -8.35 -11.43 -12.55
N TRP A 122 -9.65 -11.71 -12.31
CA TRP A 122 -10.72 -10.77 -12.59
C TRP A 122 -10.51 -9.45 -11.84
N TYR A 123 -10.18 -9.49 -10.55
CA TYR A 123 -9.98 -8.33 -9.69
C TYR A 123 -8.82 -7.44 -10.19
N TYR A 124 -7.70 -8.05 -10.56
CA TYR A 124 -6.52 -7.33 -11.04
C TYR A 124 -6.64 -6.74 -12.46
N LYS A 125 -7.73 -6.99 -13.18
CA LYS A 125 -8.01 -6.34 -14.47
C LYS A 125 -8.55 -4.92 -14.34
N PHE A 126 -9.05 -4.55 -13.16
CA PHE A 126 -9.67 -3.25 -12.94
C PHE A 126 -8.70 -2.26 -12.32
N TRP A 127 -8.85 -1.00 -12.75
CA TRP A 127 -8.29 0.10 -12.01
C TRP A 127 -9.04 0.22 -10.65
N PRO A 128 -8.36 0.44 -9.48
CA PRO A 128 -6.96 0.81 -9.29
C PRO A 128 -5.96 -0.36 -9.16
N GLU A 129 -6.42 -1.59 -9.15
CA GLU A 129 -5.59 -2.78 -8.88
C GLU A 129 -4.56 -3.04 -9.99
N TYR A 130 -5.01 -2.91 -11.26
CA TYR A 130 -4.12 -3.03 -12.41
C TYR A 130 -2.97 -2.02 -12.36
N ASP A 131 -3.28 -0.74 -12.01
CA ASP A 131 -2.27 0.31 -11.92
C ASP A 131 -1.33 0.09 -10.72
N ALA A 132 -1.83 -0.44 -9.60
CA ALA A 132 -1.01 -0.83 -8.46
C ALA A 132 -0.02 -1.94 -8.84
N ASN A 133 -0.48 -3.01 -9.51
CA ASN A 133 0.37 -4.08 -10.00
C ASN A 133 1.48 -3.56 -10.92
N ARG A 134 1.13 -2.66 -11.85
CA ARG A 134 2.09 -2.07 -12.79
C ARG A 134 3.16 -1.24 -12.07
N ARG A 135 2.76 -0.41 -11.10
CA ARG A 135 3.67 0.46 -10.33
C ARG A 135 4.55 -0.32 -9.36
N GLY A 136 4.00 -1.39 -8.78
CA GLY A 136 4.73 -2.28 -7.89
C GLY A 136 5.63 -3.29 -8.61
N HIS A 137 5.61 -3.35 -9.95
CA HIS A 137 6.32 -4.35 -10.75
C HIS A 137 5.96 -5.79 -10.35
N VAL A 138 4.65 -6.05 -10.13
CA VAL A 138 4.13 -7.34 -9.66
C VAL A 138 4.16 -8.38 -10.77
N ASP A 139 4.70 -9.54 -10.48
CA ASP A 139 4.49 -10.74 -11.29
C ASP A 139 3.13 -11.35 -10.93
N VAL A 140 2.11 -10.96 -11.70
CA VAL A 140 0.71 -11.38 -11.45
C VAL A 140 0.55 -12.90 -11.47
N SER A 141 1.39 -13.64 -12.19
CA SER A 141 1.33 -15.11 -12.25
C SER A 141 1.62 -15.77 -10.89
N LYS A 142 2.34 -15.07 -9.99
CA LYS A 142 2.70 -15.56 -8.66
C LYS A 142 1.70 -15.19 -7.56
N VAL A 143 0.70 -14.37 -7.87
CA VAL A 143 -0.34 -13.96 -6.91
C VAL A 143 -1.73 -14.52 -7.25
N LEU A 144 -1.87 -15.19 -8.39
CA LEU A 144 -3.09 -15.89 -8.81
C LEU A 144 -3.18 -17.26 -8.17
#